data_546514777e48ad3231cdbeeafacb58a7
#
_entry.id   546514777e48ad3231cdbeeafacb58a7
#
_cell.length_a   1.000
_cell.length_b   1.000
_cell.length_c   1.000
_cell.angle_alpha   90.00
_cell.angle_beta   90.00
_cell.angle_gamma   90.00
#
_symmetry.space_group_name_H-M   'P 1'
#
loop_
_entity.id
_entity.type
_entity.pdbx_description
1 polymer ?
#
loop_
_entity_poly.entity_id
_entity_poly.type
_entity_poly.pdbx_seq_one_letter_code
_entity_poly.pdbx_strand_id
1 'polypeptide(L)'
;MKLITKEVSNPEKKFWIWDEKITNKQDGRIYPHNTTNIGSGKSVAVYQLSESGKEEQIAQLEIPDYKKLEEYYWQEKEICLDYTYIDEFEWLGDKVPYKVEGNPYREYEKITARAAIFYSEEPKLIHLMQLKIQSEDLDFSYAGFYNLNLDICDITLVNGNVEFRDAHIIETEILLGGIECGGSRYFTPEVSFRYIKARKSKILTMLMTQSLSLDFLCAKTEETEVCLDPLPKTFENLCFVKSNISQVKLSNA
;
A
#
# COMPACT_ATOMS: atom_id res chain seq x y z
N MET A 1 1.27 4.07 -17.57
CA MET A 1 0.59 5.36 -17.27
C MET A 1 1.61 6.39 -16.82
N LYS A 2 1.44 7.70 -17.11
CA LYS A 2 2.39 8.73 -16.68
C LYS A 2 1.74 9.70 -15.71
N LEU A 3 2.39 9.93 -14.57
CA LEU A 3 2.07 11.01 -13.64
C LEU A 3 3.07 12.15 -13.83
N ILE A 4 2.62 13.35 -13.61
CA ILE A 4 3.47 14.54 -13.53
C ILE A 4 3.12 15.34 -12.27
N THR A 5 4.09 16.04 -11.73
CA THR A 5 3.92 16.87 -10.54
C THR A 5 4.18 18.34 -10.85
N LYS A 6 3.44 19.22 -10.17
CA LYS A 6 3.66 20.65 -10.21
C LYS A 6 3.70 21.18 -8.77
N GLU A 7 4.75 21.89 -8.42
CA GLU A 7 4.86 22.48 -7.09
C GLU A 7 3.71 23.45 -6.80
N VAL A 8 3.18 23.39 -5.60
CA VAL A 8 2.09 24.24 -5.15
C VAL A 8 2.40 24.87 -3.79
N SER A 9 2.05 26.12 -3.64
CA SER A 9 2.29 26.90 -2.41
C SER A 9 1.21 26.72 -1.35
N ASN A 10 0.08 26.07 -1.70
CA ASN A 10 -1.02 25.87 -0.76
C ASN A 10 -0.89 24.55 -0.03
N PRO A 11 -0.84 24.53 1.31
CA PRO A 11 -0.68 23.30 2.09
C PRO A 11 -1.95 22.45 2.19
N GLU A 12 -3.08 22.83 1.57
CA GLU A 12 -4.27 21.98 1.61
C GLU A 12 -4.01 20.66 0.89
N LYS A 13 -4.02 19.57 1.65
CA LYS A 13 -3.88 18.21 1.10
C LYS A 13 -5.22 17.77 0.52
N LYS A 14 -5.21 17.29 -0.72
CA LYS A 14 -6.39 16.82 -1.45
C LYS A 14 -6.05 15.56 -2.22
N PHE A 15 -7.00 14.65 -2.25
CA PHE A 15 -6.91 13.42 -3.02
C PHE A 15 -8.22 13.21 -3.77
N TRP A 16 -8.15 12.92 -5.06
CA TRP A 16 -9.31 12.62 -5.91
C TRP A 16 -9.24 11.16 -6.31
N ILE A 17 -10.15 10.37 -5.78
CA ILE A 17 -10.26 8.98 -6.16
C ILE A 17 -11.36 8.86 -7.20
N TRP A 18 -11.01 8.57 -8.47
CA TRP A 18 -11.96 8.23 -9.51
C TRP A 18 -13.17 9.19 -9.58
N ASP A 19 -13.04 10.44 -9.70
CA ASP A 19 -14.08 11.46 -9.73
C ASP A 19 -14.61 11.91 -8.34
N GLU A 20 -14.21 11.28 -7.25
CA GLU A 20 -14.56 11.72 -5.92
C GLU A 20 -13.42 12.52 -5.30
N LYS A 21 -13.75 13.68 -4.75
CA LYS A 21 -12.79 14.51 -4.03
C LYS A 21 -12.80 14.11 -2.56
N ILE A 22 -11.69 13.59 -2.07
CA ILE A 22 -11.48 13.43 -0.64
C ILE A 22 -10.71 14.65 -0.14
N THR A 23 -11.38 15.46 0.67
CA THR A 23 -10.72 16.56 1.37
C THR A 23 -10.79 16.28 2.85
N ASN A 24 -9.75 16.64 3.59
CA ASN A 24 -9.69 16.48 5.06
C ASN A 24 -10.89 17.08 5.83
N LYS A 25 -11.74 17.84 5.17
CA LYS A 25 -12.86 18.57 5.80
C LYS A 25 -14.25 18.07 5.44
N GLN A 26 -14.40 17.19 4.44
CA GLN A 26 -15.73 16.92 3.86
C GLN A 26 -16.23 15.49 3.97
N ASP A 27 -15.39 14.50 4.20
CA ASP A 27 -15.84 13.10 4.18
C ASP A 27 -16.33 12.57 5.53
N GLY A 28 -16.29 13.38 6.57
CA GLY A 28 -16.70 12.97 7.93
C GLY A 28 -15.88 11.82 8.51
N ARG A 29 -14.97 11.26 7.73
CA ARG A 29 -13.99 10.29 8.19
C ARG A 29 -12.87 11.07 8.84
N ILE A 30 -12.89 11.10 10.16
CA ILE A 30 -11.79 11.62 10.95
C ILE A 30 -10.62 10.64 10.79
N TYR A 31 -9.93 10.73 9.64
CA TYR A 31 -8.54 10.34 9.71
C TYR A 31 -7.91 11.33 10.67
N PRO A 32 -7.34 10.86 11.78
CA PRO A 32 -6.64 11.79 12.67
C PRO A 32 -5.76 12.63 11.75
N HIS A 33 -5.68 13.92 12.02
CA HIS A 33 -4.87 14.90 11.27
C HIS A 33 -3.38 14.57 11.42
N ASN A 34 -3.02 13.35 11.13
CA ASN A 34 -1.65 12.95 11.09
C ASN A 34 -1.07 13.52 9.80
N THR A 35 -0.67 14.74 9.93
CA THR A 35 0.41 15.22 9.11
C THR A 35 1.47 14.14 9.12
N THR A 36 1.93 13.75 7.95
CA THR A 36 3.10 12.90 7.88
C THR A 36 4.15 13.39 8.87
N ASN A 37 4.67 12.48 9.69
CA ASN A 37 5.72 12.84 10.65
C ASN A 37 7.08 13.08 9.96
N ILE A 38 7.14 12.87 8.64
CA ILE A 38 8.31 12.96 7.78
C ILE A 38 8.13 13.95 6.62
N GLY A 39 7.17 14.86 6.69
CA GLY A 39 6.94 15.84 5.63
C GLY A 39 8.08 16.83 5.46
N SER A 40 8.38 17.19 4.22
CA SER A 40 9.38 18.21 3.87
C SER A 40 8.85 19.64 3.96
N GLY A 41 7.55 19.81 4.15
CA GLY A 41 6.86 21.10 4.03
C GLY A 41 6.58 21.55 2.59
N LYS A 42 7.01 20.76 1.59
CA LYS A 42 6.75 21.02 0.17
C LYS A 42 5.54 20.22 -0.30
N SER A 43 4.70 20.82 -1.13
CA SER A 43 3.53 20.16 -1.68
C SER A 43 3.53 20.21 -3.19
N VAL A 44 2.98 19.15 -3.80
CA VAL A 44 2.82 19.01 -5.24
C VAL A 44 1.37 18.70 -5.60
N ALA A 45 0.92 19.28 -6.69
CA ALA A 45 -0.28 18.82 -7.38
C ALA A 45 0.13 17.70 -8.33
N VAL A 46 -0.52 16.55 -8.22
CA VAL A 46 -0.27 15.36 -9.04
C VAL A 46 -1.30 15.28 -10.15
N TYR A 47 -0.84 15.16 -11.38
CA TYR A 47 -1.69 15.04 -12.56
C TYR A 47 -1.46 13.71 -13.25
N GLN A 48 -2.54 13.09 -13.66
CA GLN A 48 -2.53 11.97 -14.58
C GLN A 48 -2.58 12.48 -16.01
N LEU A 49 -1.68 11.97 -16.87
CA LEU A 49 -1.73 12.23 -18.31
C LEU A 49 -2.58 11.16 -19.01
N SER A 50 -3.60 11.59 -19.74
CA SER A 50 -4.32 10.73 -20.67
C SER A 50 -3.47 10.42 -21.92
N GLU A 51 -3.85 9.42 -22.69
CA GLU A 51 -3.22 9.12 -23.98
C GLU A 51 -3.30 10.29 -24.97
N SER A 52 -4.32 11.15 -24.86
CA SER A 52 -4.46 12.37 -25.63
C SER A 52 -3.61 13.54 -25.13
N GLY A 53 -2.82 13.36 -24.06
CA GLY A 53 -2.01 14.40 -23.45
C GLY A 53 -2.80 15.36 -22.53
N LYS A 54 -4.08 15.08 -22.25
CA LYS A 54 -4.86 15.88 -21.32
C LYS A 54 -4.40 15.59 -19.89
N GLU A 55 -4.14 16.66 -19.14
CA GLU A 55 -3.82 16.58 -17.71
C GLU A 55 -5.08 16.60 -16.87
N GLU A 56 -5.17 15.68 -15.92
CA GLU A 56 -6.22 15.63 -14.92
C GLU A 56 -5.59 15.59 -13.54
N GLN A 57 -5.92 16.56 -12.70
CA GLN A 57 -5.40 16.60 -11.33
C GLN A 57 -6.08 15.52 -10.49
N ILE A 58 -5.29 14.60 -9.95
CA ILE A 58 -5.77 13.49 -9.12
C ILE A 58 -5.48 13.66 -7.64
N ALA A 59 -4.48 14.48 -7.28
CA ALA A 59 -4.14 14.72 -5.87
C ALA A 59 -3.40 16.05 -5.68
N GLN A 60 -3.32 16.46 -4.43
CA GLN A 60 -2.39 17.48 -3.94
C GLN A 60 -1.81 16.94 -2.63
N LEU A 61 -0.52 16.65 -2.62
CA LEU A 61 0.14 15.86 -1.60
C LEU A 61 1.43 16.53 -1.15
N GLU A 62 1.92 16.16 0.02
CA GLU A 62 3.20 16.57 0.52
C GLU A 62 4.32 15.67 0.00
N ILE A 63 5.47 16.22 -0.30
CA ILE A 63 6.68 15.43 -0.60
C ILE A 63 7.33 15.06 0.74
N PRO A 64 7.71 13.79 0.97
CA PRO A 64 8.47 13.41 2.15
C PRO A 64 9.85 14.08 2.17
N ASP A 65 10.38 14.30 3.36
CA ASP A 65 11.80 14.47 3.55
C ASP A 65 12.45 13.07 3.51
N TYR A 66 12.97 12.67 2.36
CA TYR A 66 13.51 11.33 2.15
C TYR A 66 14.65 10.97 3.08
N LYS A 67 15.48 11.96 3.48
CA LYS A 67 16.55 11.73 4.45
C LYS A 67 15.96 11.40 5.82
N LYS A 68 14.98 12.16 6.24
CA LYS A 68 14.27 11.92 7.49
C LYS A 68 13.49 10.60 7.44
N LEU A 69 12.88 10.27 6.29
CA LEU A 69 12.20 9.01 6.08
C LEU A 69 13.15 7.81 6.21
N GLU A 70 14.36 7.89 5.65
CA GLU A 70 15.40 6.87 5.83
C GLU A 70 15.77 6.71 7.31
N GLU A 71 15.98 7.81 8.03
CA GLU A 71 16.28 7.78 9.47
C GLU A 71 15.14 7.13 10.26
N TYR A 72 13.89 7.52 10.01
CA TYR A 72 12.70 6.97 10.68
C TYR A 72 12.51 5.49 10.39
N TYR A 73 12.69 5.09 9.16
CA TYR A 73 12.58 3.68 8.76
C TYR A 73 13.55 2.79 9.54
N TRP A 74 14.72 3.33 9.95
CA TRP A 74 15.72 2.58 10.68
C TRP A 74 15.64 2.72 12.20
N GLN A 75 15.11 3.81 12.73
CA GLN A 75 15.26 4.18 14.13
C GLN A 75 13.94 4.34 14.86
N GLU A 76 12.88 4.73 14.19
CA GLU A 76 11.59 5.04 14.82
C GLU A 76 10.63 3.85 14.76
N LYS A 77 9.62 3.91 15.62
CA LYS A 77 8.60 2.86 15.70
C LYS A 77 7.32 3.19 14.95
N GLU A 78 7.13 4.43 14.57
CA GLU A 78 5.96 4.88 13.82
C GLU A 78 6.37 5.59 12.54
N ILE A 79 5.83 5.14 11.41
CA ILE A 79 5.99 5.77 10.11
C ILE A 79 4.62 6.16 9.60
N CYS A 80 4.40 7.45 9.40
CA CYS A 80 3.20 7.99 8.81
C CYS A 80 3.52 8.67 7.48
N LEU A 81 3.14 8.02 6.38
CA LEU A 81 3.26 8.50 5.00
C LEU A 81 1.91 9.02 4.47
N ASP A 82 0.95 9.26 5.33
CA ASP A 82 -0.38 9.68 4.91
C ASP A 82 -0.32 10.98 4.09
N TYR A 83 -1.02 11.02 2.96
CA TYR A 83 -1.09 12.16 2.04
C TYR A 83 0.27 12.62 1.49
N THR A 84 1.15 11.67 1.20
CA THR A 84 2.45 11.96 0.57
C THR A 84 2.52 11.49 -0.87
N TYR A 85 3.36 12.16 -1.66
CA TYR A 85 3.77 11.71 -3.00
C TYR A 85 5.18 11.16 -2.93
N ILE A 86 5.35 9.90 -3.27
CA ILE A 86 6.58 9.14 -3.12
C ILE A 86 7.04 8.66 -4.49
N ASP A 87 8.18 9.13 -4.94
CA ASP A 87 8.82 8.77 -6.21
C ASP A 87 10.30 8.36 -6.05
N GLU A 88 10.84 8.47 -4.83
CA GLU A 88 12.15 7.95 -4.45
C GLU A 88 11.99 6.77 -3.48
N PHE A 89 12.69 5.66 -3.73
CA PHE A 89 12.52 4.40 -3.00
C PHE A 89 13.85 3.87 -2.43
N GLU A 90 14.92 4.62 -2.52
CA GLU A 90 16.24 4.24 -2.01
C GLU A 90 16.26 4.01 -0.49
N TRP A 91 15.34 4.63 0.24
CA TRP A 91 15.15 4.42 1.68
C TRP A 91 14.60 3.02 2.03
N LEU A 92 13.95 2.35 1.07
CA LEU A 92 13.50 0.95 1.16
C LEU A 92 14.53 -0.02 0.57
N GLY A 93 15.70 0.49 0.17
CA GLY A 93 16.65 -0.24 -0.63
C GLY A 93 17.35 -1.38 0.08
N ASP A 94 18.16 -2.12 -0.69
CA ASP A 94 18.94 -3.33 -0.37
C ASP A 94 19.90 -3.20 0.83
N LYS A 95 19.90 -2.08 1.53
CA LYS A 95 20.64 -1.83 2.77
C LYS A 95 19.99 -2.49 3.99
N VAL A 96 19.09 -3.46 3.78
CA VAL A 96 18.68 -4.33 4.88
C VAL A 96 19.93 -5.06 5.34
N PRO A 97 20.47 -4.76 6.51
CA PRO A 97 21.54 -5.59 7.04
C PRO A 97 20.93 -6.98 7.27
N TYR A 98 21.27 -7.92 6.43
CA TYR A 98 20.82 -9.31 6.45
C TYR A 98 21.16 -10.05 7.76
N LYS A 99 21.70 -9.35 8.76
CA LYS A 99 21.99 -9.91 10.08
C LYS A 99 22.07 -8.80 11.14
N VAL A 100 20.97 -8.52 11.78
CA VAL A 100 21.06 -8.23 13.22
C VAL A 100 21.03 -9.59 13.90
N GLU A 101 22.15 -10.06 14.45
CA GLU A 101 22.19 -11.29 15.22
C GLU A 101 21.12 -11.24 16.32
N GLY A 102 20.14 -12.13 16.24
CA GLY A 102 19.15 -12.38 17.29
C GLY A 102 17.71 -11.95 17.01
N ASN A 103 17.44 -11.00 16.13
CA ASN A 103 16.06 -10.68 15.71
C ASN A 103 16.03 -10.25 14.25
N PRO A 104 15.53 -11.07 13.33
CA PRO A 104 15.48 -10.74 11.91
C PRO A 104 14.43 -9.68 11.58
N TYR A 105 13.47 -9.40 12.48
CA TYR A 105 12.35 -8.51 12.23
C TYR A 105 12.60 -7.13 12.81
N ARG A 106 12.27 -6.09 12.03
CA ARG A 106 12.12 -4.74 12.57
C ARG A 106 10.75 -4.60 13.18
N GLU A 107 10.72 -4.05 14.37
CA GLU A 107 9.48 -3.82 15.09
C GLU A 107 9.00 -2.39 14.91
N TYR A 108 7.80 -2.27 14.38
CA TYR A 108 7.07 -1.01 14.30
C TYR A 108 5.80 -1.11 15.15
N GLU A 109 5.43 0.00 15.73
CA GLU A 109 4.10 0.14 16.32
C GLU A 109 3.07 0.36 15.23
N LYS A 110 3.46 1.17 14.21
CA LYS A 110 2.55 1.60 13.14
C LYS A 110 3.27 1.96 11.87
N ILE A 111 2.71 1.54 10.74
CA ILE A 111 3.08 2.03 9.40
C ILE A 111 1.79 2.38 8.66
N THR A 112 1.63 3.65 8.27
CA THR A 112 0.49 4.09 7.46
C THR A 112 0.93 4.90 6.25
N ALA A 113 0.20 4.72 5.15
CA ALA A 113 0.39 5.45 3.90
C ALA A 113 -0.98 5.74 3.25
N ARG A 114 -1.94 6.19 4.05
CA ARG A 114 -3.30 6.47 3.59
C ARG A 114 -3.33 7.63 2.62
N ALA A 115 -4.02 7.45 1.50
CA ALA A 115 -4.09 8.43 0.43
C ALA A 115 -2.71 8.93 -0.03
N ALA A 116 -1.66 8.12 0.12
CA ALA A 116 -0.35 8.36 -0.47
C ALA A 116 -0.34 7.93 -1.93
N ILE A 117 0.53 8.52 -2.73
CA ILE A 117 0.80 8.06 -4.10
C ILE A 117 2.24 7.56 -4.17
N PHE A 118 2.39 6.32 -4.60
CA PHE A 118 3.66 5.70 -4.94
C PHE A 118 3.75 5.61 -6.46
N TYR A 119 4.75 6.23 -7.04
CA TYR A 119 4.92 6.28 -8.49
C TYR A 119 6.36 6.09 -8.91
N SER A 120 6.58 5.36 -9.99
CA SER A 120 7.87 5.32 -10.67
C SER A 120 7.67 5.47 -12.19
N GLU A 121 8.60 6.14 -12.87
CA GLU A 121 8.56 6.22 -14.35
C GLU A 121 8.88 4.87 -14.99
N GLU A 122 9.79 4.09 -14.37
CA GLU A 122 10.11 2.72 -14.76
C GLU A 122 9.67 1.76 -13.66
N PRO A 123 9.21 0.53 -14.00
CA PRO A 123 8.81 -0.44 -13.00
C PRO A 123 9.92 -0.65 -11.96
N LYS A 124 9.64 -0.29 -10.73
CA LYS A 124 10.60 -0.37 -9.62
C LYS A 124 10.10 -1.34 -8.57
N LEU A 125 11.02 -2.16 -8.07
CA LEU A 125 10.72 -3.11 -7.02
C LEU A 125 10.84 -2.43 -5.66
N ILE A 126 9.80 -2.56 -4.86
CA ILE A 126 9.73 -2.06 -3.49
C ILE A 126 9.55 -3.25 -2.56
N HIS A 127 10.45 -3.43 -1.62
CA HIS A 127 10.38 -4.50 -0.63
C HIS A 127 9.93 -3.97 0.73
N LEU A 128 8.81 -4.48 1.23
CA LEU A 128 8.41 -4.37 2.63
C LEU A 128 8.53 -5.75 3.26
N MET A 129 9.73 -6.07 3.75
CA MET A 129 10.06 -7.40 4.22
C MET A 129 10.58 -7.39 5.65
N GLN A 130 10.36 -8.53 6.34
CA GLN A 130 10.88 -8.77 7.69
C GLN A 130 10.45 -7.69 8.69
N LEU A 131 9.17 -7.33 8.65
CA LEU A 131 8.57 -6.34 9.54
C LEU A 131 7.69 -7.02 10.58
N LYS A 132 7.72 -6.51 11.80
CA LYS A 132 6.77 -6.87 12.85
C LYS A 132 6.01 -5.62 13.28
N ILE A 133 4.70 -5.62 13.07
CA ILE A 133 3.82 -4.49 13.37
C ILE A 133 2.99 -4.87 14.60
N GLN A 134 3.13 -4.07 15.68
CA GLN A 134 2.67 -4.45 17.00
C GLN A 134 1.21 -4.14 17.29
N SER A 135 0.72 -2.99 16.88
CA SER A 135 -0.54 -2.49 17.44
C SER A 135 -1.61 -2.09 16.45
N GLU A 136 -1.26 -1.86 15.18
CA GLU A 136 -2.19 -1.35 14.19
C GLU A 136 -2.00 -2.03 12.83
N ASP A 137 -2.84 -1.67 11.86
CA ASP A 137 -2.77 -2.17 10.50
C ASP A 137 -1.55 -1.61 9.75
N LEU A 138 -1.05 -2.38 8.80
CA LEU A 138 -0.26 -1.87 7.69
C LEU A 138 -1.24 -1.24 6.70
N ASP A 139 -1.44 0.08 6.79
CA ASP A 139 -2.60 0.74 6.19
C ASP A 139 -2.23 1.56 4.94
N PHE A 140 -2.63 1.04 3.78
CA PHE A 140 -2.55 1.67 2.45
C PHE A 140 -3.93 2.09 1.93
N SER A 141 -4.90 2.32 2.80
CA SER A 141 -6.25 2.71 2.36
C SER A 141 -6.21 3.99 1.52
N TYR A 142 -6.93 3.99 0.41
CA TYR A 142 -6.97 5.08 -0.57
C TYR A 142 -5.63 5.38 -1.27
N ALA A 143 -4.58 4.60 -1.04
CA ALA A 143 -3.30 4.84 -1.69
C ALA A 143 -3.35 4.54 -3.20
N GLY A 144 -2.50 5.23 -3.95
CA GLY A 144 -2.27 4.97 -5.36
C GLY A 144 -0.91 4.31 -5.59
N PHE A 145 -0.90 3.20 -6.30
CA PHE A 145 0.30 2.49 -6.71
C PHE A 145 0.36 2.49 -8.23
N TYR A 146 1.40 3.09 -8.77
CA TYR A 146 1.52 3.32 -10.20
C TYR A 146 2.88 2.89 -10.72
N ASN A 147 2.87 1.89 -11.61
CA ASN A 147 4.05 1.37 -12.29
C ASN A 147 5.13 0.85 -11.32
N LEU A 148 4.72 -0.02 -10.39
CA LEU A 148 5.56 -0.56 -9.32
C LEU A 148 5.45 -2.08 -9.23
N ASN A 149 6.43 -2.69 -8.56
CA ASN A 149 6.36 -4.05 -8.06
C ASN A 149 6.51 -3.98 -6.53
N LEU A 150 5.40 -4.17 -5.81
CA LEU A 150 5.36 -4.09 -4.35
C LEU A 150 5.40 -5.50 -3.76
N ASP A 151 6.47 -5.81 -3.06
CA ASP A 151 6.70 -7.08 -2.41
C ASP A 151 6.51 -6.92 -0.89
N ILE A 152 5.46 -7.55 -0.36
CA ILE A 152 5.10 -7.55 1.07
C ILE A 152 5.27 -8.95 1.59
N CYS A 153 6.44 -9.25 2.11
CA CYS A 153 6.81 -10.61 2.50
C CYS A 153 7.40 -10.68 3.91
N ASP A 154 7.21 -11.82 4.56
CA ASP A 154 7.72 -12.10 5.91
C ASP A 154 7.31 -11.01 6.92
N ILE A 155 6.01 -10.72 6.96
CA ILE A 155 5.45 -9.73 7.86
C ILE A 155 4.70 -10.42 9.00
N THR A 156 5.03 -10.06 10.23
CA THR A 156 4.29 -10.48 11.42
C THR A 156 3.38 -9.34 11.88
N LEU A 157 2.08 -9.56 11.85
CA LEU A 157 1.07 -8.66 12.39
C LEU A 157 0.64 -9.17 13.76
N VAL A 158 0.76 -8.35 14.80
CA VAL A 158 0.39 -8.81 16.15
C VAL A 158 -1.11 -8.68 16.39
N ASN A 159 -1.71 -7.56 16.02
CA ASN A 159 -3.14 -7.30 16.20
C ASN A 159 -3.78 -6.53 15.03
N GLY A 160 -3.15 -6.49 13.87
CA GLY A 160 -3.59 -5.68 12.73
C GLY A 160 -3.74 -6.47 11.43
N ASN A 161 -4.14 -5.77 10.39
CA ASN A 161 -4.36 -6.27 9.06
C ASN A 161 -3.45 -5.56 8.04
N VAL A 162 -3.49 -6.02 6.80
CA VAL A 162 -2.94 -5.26 5.65
C VAL A 162 -4.12 -4.66 4.89
N GLU A 163 -4.24 -3.35 4.87
CA GLU A 163 -5.39 -2.65 4.30
C GLU A 163 -5.04 -1.94 2.98
N PHE A 164 -5.69 -2.36 1.90
CA PHE A 164 -5.67 -1.69 0.59
C PHE A 164 -7.06 -1.13 0.22
N ARG A 165 -7.91 -0.87 1.21
CA ARG A 165 -9.27 -0.40 0.95
C ARG A 165 -9.28 0.84 0.07
N ASP A 166 -10.14 0.86 -0.96
CA ASP A 166 -10.27 1.97 -1.92
C ASP A 166 -8.94 2.34 -2.62
N ALA A 167 -7.92 1.48 -2.63
CA ALA A 167 -6.66 1.76 -3.29
C ALA A 167 -6.78 1.69 -4.81
N HIS A 168 -5.90 2.44 -5.49
CA HIS A 168 -5.70 2.41 -6.93
C HIS A 168 -4.43 1.65 -7.26
N ILE A 169 -4.53 0.60 -8.05
CA ILE A 169 -3.43 -0.27 -8.41
C ILE A 169 -3.34 -0.31 -9.94
N ILE A 170 -2.39 0.43 -10.50
CA ILE A 170 -2.31 0.62 -11.95
C ILE A 170 -0.91 0.28 -12.46
N GLU A 171 -0.85 -0.64 -13.45
CA GLU A 171 0.40 -1.14 -14.01
C GLU A 171 1.37 -1.61 -12.91
N THR A 172 0.82 -2.26 -11.87
CA THR A 172 1.53 -2.59 -10.63
C THR A 172 1.36 -4.07 -10.30
N GLU A 173 2.44 -4.73 -9.90
CA GLU A 173 2.39 -6.07 -9.31
C GLU A 173 2.49 -5.95 -7.78
N ILE A 174 1.57 -6.63 -7.07
CA ILE A 174 1.62 -6.76 -5.62
C ILE A 174 1.84 -8.23 -5.29
N LEU A 175 2.95 -8.53 -4.62
CA LEU A 175 3.27 -9.84 -4.11
C LEU A 175 3.06 -9.86 -2.60
N LEU A 176 2.26 -10.81 -2.13
CA LEU A 176 2.01 -11.06 -0.72
C LEU A 176 2.57 -12.43 -0.35
N GLY A 177 3.48 -12.48 0.61
CA GLY A 177 4.08 -13.74 1.04
C GLY A 177 4.42 -13.77 2.52
N GLY A 178 4.31 -14.93 3.18
CA GLY A 178 4.75 -15.08 4.56
C GLY A 178 4.12 -14.11 5.56
N ILE A 179 2.83 -13.77 5.40
CA ILE A 179 2.13 -12.91 6.36
C ILE A 179 1.67 -13.77 7.53
N GLU A 180 2.13 -13.46 8.73
CA GLU A 180 1.89 -14.25 9.93
C GLU A 180 1.19 -13.44 11.03
N CYS A 181 0.43 -14.14 11.88
CA CYS A 181 -0.12 -13.58 13.10
C CYS A 181 0.84 -13.83 14.26
N GLY A 182 1.38 -12.77 14.84
CA GLY A 182 2.28 -12.83 16.00
C GLY A 182 1.57 -12.76 17.37
N GLY A 183 0.26 -12.56 17.38
CA GLY A 183 -0.53 -12.35 18.59
C GLY A 183 -1.31 -13.58 19.06
N SER A 184 -2.59 -13.41 19.28
CA SER A 184 -3.47 -14.48 19.76
C SER A 184 -3.66 -15.57 18.71
N ARG A 185 -3.69 -16.84 19.12
CA ARG A 185 -4.04 -17.99 18.26
C ARG A 185 -5.45 -17.90 17.66
N TYR A 186 -6.26 -16.97 18.12
CA TYR A 186 -7.63 -16.74 17.65
C TYR A 186 -7.74 -15.57 16.68
N PHE A 187 -6.64 -14.92 16.34
CA PHE A 187 -6.63 -13.82 15.39
C PHE A 187 -6.07 -14.31 14.05
N THR A 188 -6.87 -14.17 13.00
CA THR A 188 -6.46 -14.43 11.62
C THR A 188 -6.26 -13.08 10.93
N PRO A 189 -5.07 -12.76 10.46
CA PRO A 189 -4.85 -11.51 9.76
C PRO A 189 -5.67 -11.46 8.47
N GLU A 190 -6.20 -10.30 8.16
CA GLU A 190 -6.90 -10.03 6.91
C GLU A 190 -6.02 -9.19 5.99
N VAL A 191 -6.00 -9.51 4.70
CA VAL A 191 -5.54 -8.60 3.66
C VAL A 191 -6.76 -8.12 2.91
N SER A 192 -7.06 -6.85 3.06
CA SER A 192 -8.27 -6.22 2.57
C SER A 192 -8.02 -5.47 1.27
N PHE A 193 -8.62 -5.93 0.20
CA PHE A 193 -8.70 -5.28 -1.11
C PHE A 193 -10.11 -4.75 -1.41
N ARG A 194 -10.85 -4.39 -0.38
CA ARG A 194 -12.22 -3.87 -0.51
C ARG A 194 -12.24 -2.60 -1.35
N TYR A 195 -13.15 -2.55 -2.33
CA TYR A 195 -13.39 -1.38 -3.19
C TYR A 195 -12.19 -0.96 -4.04
N ILE A 196 -11.14 -1.77 -4.16
CA ILE A 196 -10.00 -1.42 -5.01
C ILE A 196 -10.43 -1.20 -6.45
N LYS A 197 -9.64 -0.39 -7.15
CA LYS A 197 -9.71 -0.24 -8.59
C LYS A 197 -8.32 -0.55 -9.15
N ALA A 198 -8.22 -1.65 -9.88
CA ALA A 198 -6.96 -2.11 -10.44
C ALA A 198 -7.04 -2.20 -11.96
N ARG A 199 -5.97 -1.80 -12.64
CA ARG A 199 -5.87 -1.89 -14.10
C ARG A 199 -4.48 -2.29 -14.54
N LYS A 200 -4.42 -3.25 -15.49
CA LYS A 200 -3.16 -3.80 -16.03
C LYS A 200 -2.19 -4.22 -14.92
N SER A 201 -2.72 -4.89 -13.92
CA SER A 201 -2.02 -5.15 -12.69
C SER A 201 -2.04 -6.63 -12.33
N LYS A 202 -1.25 -7.02 -11.33
CA LYS A 202 -1.21 -8.37 -10.84
C LYS A 202 -1.17 -8.39 -9.32
N ILE A 203 -1.98 -9.23 -8.70
CA ILE A 203 -1.97 -9.47 -7.26
C ILE A 203 -1.67 -10.95 -7.06
N LEU A 204 -0.58 -11.23 -6.37
CA LEU A 204 -0.07 -12.58 -6.15
C LEU A 204 -0.04 -12.89 -4.67
N THR A 205 -0.47 -14.09 -4.29
CA THR A 205 -0.19 -14.63 -2.96
C THR A 205 0.77 -15.80 -3.07
N MET A 206 1.79 -15.83 -2.24
CA MET A 206 2.80 -16.90 -2.25
C MET A 206 3.16 -17.31 -0.82
N LEU A 207 3.48 -18.60 -0.64
CA LEU A 207 4.09 -19.13 0.58
C LEU A 207 3.34 -18.75 1.89
N MET A 208 2.01 -18.78 1.87
CA MET A 208 1.22 -18.57 3.08
C MET A 208 1.37 -19.77 4.01
N THR A 209 2.00 -19.58 5.15
CA THR A 209 2.26 -20.64 6.15
C THR A 209 1.14 -20.79 7.16
N GLN A 210 0.34 -19.75 7.34
CA GLN A 210 -0.78 -19.69 8.29
C GLN A 210 -2.10 -19.33 7.60
N SER A 211 -3.20 -19.45 8.35
CA SER A 211 -4.51 -19.00 7.90
C SER A 211 -4.50 -17.50 7.61
N LEU A 212 -5.06 -17.13 6.47
CA LEU A 212 -5.19 -15.75 6.03
C LEU A 212 -6.62 -15.52 5.52
N SER A 213 -7.17 -14.35 5.80
CA SER A 213 -8.40 -13.89 5.15
C SER A 213 -8.06 -12.91 4.04
N LEU A 214 -8.65 -13.12 2.85
CA LEU A 214 -8.54 -12.21 1.71
C LEU A 214 -9.93 -11.65 1.38
N ASP A 215 -10.06 -10.34 1.35
CA ASP A 215 -11.33 -9.69 1.06
C ASP A 215 -11.26 -8.74 -0.14
N PHE A 216 -11.93 -9.13 -1.22
CA PHE A 216 -12.09 -8.36 -2.46
C PHE A 216 -13.52 -7.78 -2.60
N LEU A 217 -14.21 -7.52 -1.50
CA LEU A 217 -15.56 -6.96 -1.54
C LEU A 217 -15.64 -5.74 -2.45
N CYS A 218 -16.52 -5.76 -3.44
CA CYS A 218 -16.74 -4.68 -4.39
C CYS A 218 -15.47 -4.24 -5.19
N ALA A 219 -14.44 -5.06 -5.26
CA ALA A 219 -13.26 -4.80 -6.09
C ALA A 219 -13.65 -4.70 -7.58
N LYS A 220 -13.04 -3.75 -8.28
CA LYS A 220 -13.21 -3.56 -9.73
C LYS A 220 -11.85 -3.63 -10.40
N THR A 221 -11.70 -4.55 -11.34
CA THR A 221 -10.43 -4.72 -12.05
C THR A 221 -10.64 -4.74 -13.56
N GLU A 222 -9.66 -4.23 -14.28
CA GLU A 222 -9.56 -4.24 -15.73
C GLU A 222 -8.17 -4.75 -16.13
N GLU A 223 -8.11 -5.71 -17.05
CA GLU A 223 -6.84 -6.33 -17.48
C GLU A 223 -5.94 -6.73 -16.29
N THR A 224 -6.54 -7.19 -15.19
CA THR A 224 -5.84 -7.47 -13.94
C THR A 224 -6.00 -8.93 -13.55
N GLU A 225 -4.91 -9.55 -13.11
CA GLU A 225 -4.86 -10.92 -12.69
C GLU A 225 -4.71 -11.01 -11.16
N VAL A 226 -5.54 -11.84 -10.53
CA VAL A 226 -5.39 -12.23 -9.11
C VAL A 226 -4.96 -13.69 -9.08
N CYS A 227 -3.74 -13.96 -8.65
CA CYS A 227 -3.17 -15.30 -8.54
C CYS A 227 -3.07 -15.72 -7.08
N LEU A 228 -3.72 -16.81 -6.74
CA LEU A 228 -3.66 -17.44 -5.43
C LEU A 228 -2.83 -18.72 -5.52
N ASP A 229 -1.54 -18.65 -5.17
CA ASP A 229 -0.56 -19.74 -5.31
C ASP A 229 0.36 -19.86 -4.07
N PRO A 230 0.51 -21.03 -3.49
CA PRO A 230 -0.47 -22.12 -3.52
C PRO A 230 -1.72 -21.71 -2.76
N LEU A 231 -2.87 -22.29 -3.11
CA LEU A 231 -4.05 -22.15 -2.27
C LEU A 231 -3.70 -22.65 -0.87
N PRO A 232 -3.63 -21.81 0.15
CA PRO A 232 -3.40 -22.30 1.50
C PRO A 232 -4.49 -23.30 1.84
N LYS A 233 -4.12 -24.42 2.44
CA LYS A 233 -5.09 -25.38 2.99
C LYS A 233 -6.00 -24.75 4.05
N THR A 234 -5.78 -23.48 4.37
CA THR A 234 -6.30 -22.75 5.51
C THR A 234 -6.69 -21.29 5.19
N PHE A 235 -7.26 -21.00 4.00
CA PHE A 235 -7.99 -19.75 3.87
C PHE A 235 -9.20 -19.83 4.81
N GLU A 236 -9.25 -18.98 5.83
CA GLU A 236 -10.44 -18.89 6.68
C GLU A 236 -11.57 -18.19 5.93
N ASN A 237 -11.24 -17.13 5.20
CA ASN A 237 -12.20 -16.42 4.37
C ASN A 237 -11.59 -15.97 3.06
N LEU A 238 -12.30 -16.19 1.96
CA LEU A 238 -12.00 -15.64 0.65
C LEU A 238 -13.28 -14.99 0.12
N CYS A 239 -13.33 -13.67 0.13
CA CYS A 239 -14.53 -12.92 -0.22
C CYS A 239 -14.38 -12.20 -1.56
N PHE A 240 -15.27 -12.51 -2.50
CA PHE A 240 -15.40 -11.82 -3.80
C PHE A 240 -16.79 -11.22 -3.99
N VAL A 241 -17.50 -10.91 -2.91
CA VAL A 241 -18.89 -10.42 -2.98
C VAL A 241 -18.95 -9.09 -3.74
N LYS A 242 -19.84 -9.02 -4.74
CA LYS A 242 -20.02 -7.86 -5.63
C LYS A 242 -18.75 -7.39 -6.35
N SER A 243 -17.71 -8.21 -6.42
CA SER A 243 -16.50 -7.88 -7.16
C SER A 243 -16.66 -8.16 -8.66
N ASN A 244 -15.93 -7.41 -9.46
CA ASN A 244 -15.76 -7.63 -10.89
C ASN A 244 -14.25 -7.74 -11.18
N ILE A 245 -13.72 -8.94 -11.11
CA ILE A 245 -12.30 -9.23 -11.30
C ILE A 245 -12.09 -9.85 -12.68
N SER A 246 -11.21 -9.26 -13.47
CA SER A 246 -10.97 -9.65 -14.86
C SER A 246 -10.49 -11.10 -14.98
N GLN A 247 -9.61 -11.53 -14.08
CA GLN A 247 -9.08 -12.88 -14.08
C GLN A 247 -8.68 -13.32 -12.67
N VAL A 248 -9.12 -14.51 -12.27
CA VAL A 248 -8.66 -15.19 -11.05
C VAL A 248 -8.00 -16.49 -11.46
N LYS A 249 -6.76 -16.69 -11.05
CA LYS A 249 -6.04 -17.95 -11.21
C LYS A 249 -5.85 -18.62 -9.86
N LEU A 250 -6.25 -19.88 -9.78
CA LEU A 250 -6.02 -20.73 -8.63
C LEU A 250 -4.96 -21.76 -9.03
N SER A 251 -3.83 -21.76 -8.36
CA SER A 251 -2.83 -22.77 -8.54
C SER A 251 -3.08 -23.91 -7.56
N ASN A 252 -3.15 -25.13 -8.08
CA ASN A 252 -3.15 -26.34 -7.25
C ASN A 252 -1.68 -26.71 -7.02
N ALA A 253 -1.26 -26.69 -5.77
CA ALA A 253 0.02 -27.25 -5.36
C ALA A 253 0.03 -28.78 -5.47
#